data_c33eeb88dee3df671423388a87d496cb
#
_entry.id   c33eeb88dee3df671423388a87d496cb
#
_cell.length_a   1.000
_cell.length_b   1.000
_cell.length_c   1.000
_cell.angle_alpha   90.00
_cell.angle_beta   90.00
_cell.angle_gamma   90.00
#
_symmetry.space_group_name_H-M   'P 1'
#
loop_
_entity.id
_entity.type
_entity.pdbx_description
1 polymer ?
#
loop_
_entity_poly.entity_id
_entity_poly.type
_entity_poly.pdbx_seq_one_letter_code
_entity_poly.pdbx_strand_id
1 'polypeptide(L)'
;GSSVNDPCFTLIARMDKRPPYLVSLNTVFSSETPPPDFVKINAYGNVFIEVFEDDSPMTKNIKEFMAIYQIVDILMRMLKILELKLIMGFPEDYMLIGTQADQKKFIGNAVEVNMARVLCEAVSRKLRELRKVAA
;
A
#
# COMPACT_ATOMS: atom_id res chain seq x y z
N GLY A 1 0.23 9.79 -0.32
CA GLY A 1 0.63 8.40 -0.54
C GLY A 1 2.06 8.31 -1.03
N SER A 2 2.66 7.15 -0.91
CA SER A 2 3.98 6.86 -1.47
C SER A 2 3.84 5.87 -2.64
N SER A 3 4.79 5.89 -3.57
CA SER A 3 4.88 4.92 -4.65
C SER A 3 5.12 3.51 -4.09
N VAL A 4 4.72 2.47 -4.82
CA VAL A 4 5.05 1.08 -4.48
C VAL A 4 6.55 0.78 -4.56
N ASN A 5 7.31 1.64 -5.24
CA ASN A 5 8.77 1.54 -5.36
C ASN A 5 9.51 2.26 -4.23
N ASP A 6 8.80 3.05 -3.42
CA ASP A 6 9.37 3.73 -2.25
C ASP A 6 9.31 2.83 -1.01
N PRO A 7 10.13 3.10 0.01
CA PRO A 7 9.99 2.43 1.30
C PRO A 7 8.57 2.56 1.84
N CYS A 8 8.03 1.46 2.37
CA CYS A 8 6.69 1.47 2.93
C CYS A 8 6.62 2.42 4.14
N PHE A 9 5.50 3.14 4.25
CA PHE A 9 5.20 3.91 5.45
C PHE A 9 5.03 2.99 6.68
N THR A 10 5.15 3.57 7.87
CA THR A 10 4.97 2.82 9.13
C THR A 10 3.58 2.18 9.21
N LEU A 11 3.55 0.87 9.36
CA LEU A 11 2.32 0.14 9.65
C LEU A 11 1.95 0.34 11.12
N ILE A 12 0.69 0.65 11.38
CA ILE A 12 0.17 0.91 12.73
C ILE A 12 -0.70 -0.24 13.22
N ALA A 13 -0.73 -0.47 14.53
CA ALA A 13 -1.54 -1.52 15.14
C ALA A 13 -3.05 -1.42 14.89
N ARG A 14 -3.55 -0.21 14.63
CA ARG A 14 -4.98 0.04 14.35
C ARG A 14 -5.30 0.06 12.86
N MET A 15 -4.74 -0.88 12.11
CA MET A 15 -5.04 -1.07 10.68
C MET A 15 -6.50 -1.43 10.40
N ASP A 16 -7.27 -1.86 11.40
CA ASP A 16 -8.72 -2.04 11.34
C ASP A 16 -9.46 -0.72 11.09
N LYS A 17 -8.94 0.40 11.61
CA LYS A 17 -9.55 1.74 11.46
C LYS A 17 -8.94 2.58 10.35
N ARG A 18 -7.66 2.35 10.04
CA ARG A 18 -6.90 3.06 8.99
C ARG A 18 -6.06 2.05 8.21
N PRO A 19 -6.72 1.17 7.45
CA PRO A 19 -6.01 0.15 6.67
C PRO A 19 -5.17 0.81 5.58
N PRO A 20 -3.99 0.25 5.28
CA PRO A 20 -3.24 0.63 4.10
C PRO A 20 -3.94 0.12 2.84
N TYR A 21 -4.00 0.97 1.82
CA TYR A 21 -4.58 0.64 0.52
C TYR A 21 -3.51 0.62 -0.56
N LEU A 22 -3.65 -0.31 -1.49
CA LEU A 22 -2.98 -0.28 -2.78
C LEU A 22 -3.89 0.43 -3.78
N VAL A 23 -3.38 1.45 -4.44
CA VAL A 23 -4.05 2.16 -5.50
C VAL A 23 -3.38 1.83 -6.83
N SER A 24 -4.14 1.33 -7.79
CA SER A 24 -3.68 1.07 -9.15
C SER A 24 -4.42 1.98 -10.11
N LEU A 25 -3.69 2.59 -11.03
CA LEU A 25 -4.22 3.46 -12.08
C LEU A 25 -4.16 2.70 -13.41
N ASN A 26 -5.30 2.55 -14.05
CA ASN A 26 -5.41 1.93 -15.36
C ASN A 26 -5.51 3.02 -16.43
N THR A 27 -4.54 3.07 -17.33
CA THR A 27 -4.51 3.97 -18.49
C THR A 27 -4.90 3.27 -19.79
N VAL A 28 -5.09 1.96 -19.76
CA VAL A 28 -5.49 1.13 -20.90
C VAL A 28 -6.67 0.25 -20.48
N PHE A 29 -7.61 0.03 -21.38
CA PHE A 29 -8.69 -0.93 -21.14
C PHE A 29 -8.14 -2.34 -20.99
N SER A 30 -8.51 -2.97 -19.88
CA SER A 30 -8.46 -4.42 -19.77
C SER A 30 -9.79 -4.98 -20.28
N SER A 31 -9.72 -6.02 -21.10
CA SER A 31 -10.92 -6.74 -21.57
C SER A 31 -11.71 -7.41 -20.45
N GLU A 32 -11.13 -7.50 -19.25
CA GLU A 32 -11.72 -8.19 -18.11
C GLU A 32 -12.66 -7.30 -17.27
N THR A 33 -12.49 -5.98 -17.30
CA THR A 33 -13.34 -5.04 -16.57
C THR A 33 -13.82 -3.93 -17.49
N PRO A 34 -15.15 -3.80 -17.71
CA PRO A 34 -15.67 -2.68 -18.49
C PRO A 34 -15.36 -1.36 -17.77
N PRO A 35 -15.11 -0.28 -18.52
CA PRO A 35 -14.89 1.03 -17.92
C PRO A 35 -16.14 1.51 -17.19
N PRO A 36 -16.00 2.39 -16.20
CA PRO A 36 -17.12 3.08 -15.58
C PRO A 36 -17.94 3.85 -16.63
N ASP A 37 -19.25 3.96 -16.45
CA ASP A 37 -20.19 4.58 -17.38
C ASP A 37 -19.86 6.06 -17.75
N PHE A 38 -19.17 6.76 -16.84
CA PHE A 38 -18.74 8.13 -17.05
C PHE A 38 -17.45 8.26 -17.85
N VAL A 39 -16.80 7.14 -18.22
CA VAL A 39 -15.57 7.10 -19.04
C VAL A 39 -15.93 6.78 -20.47
N LYS A 40 -15.60 7.67 -21.39
CA LYS A 40 -15.82 7.49 -22.84
C LYS A 40 -14.48 7.56 -23.55
N ILE A 41 -14.32 6.76 -24.60
CA ILE A 41 -13.11 6.77 -25.43
C ILE A 41 -13.52 7.03 -26.87
N ASN A 42 -12.77 7.92 -27.53
CA ASN A 42 -12.96 8.15 -28.95
C ASN A 42 -12.17 7.15 -29.81
N ALA A 43 -12.40 7.20 -31.12
CA ALA A 43 -11.72 6.33 -32.09
C ALA A 43 -10.19 6.50 -32.13
N TYR A 44 -9.66 7.57 -31.56
CA TYR A 44 -8.22 7.86 -31.47
C TYR A 44 -7.58 7.41 -30.16
N GLY A 45 -8.36 6.80 -29.26
CA GLY A 45 -7.88 6.31 -27.96
C GLY A 45 -7.83 7.36 -26.83
N ASN A 46 -8.34 8.58 -27.05
CA ASN A 46 -8.38 9.59 -26.01
C ASN A 46 -9.53 9.33 -25.04
N VAL A 47 -9.24 9.49 -23.75
CA VAL A 47 -10.18 9.30 -22.66
C VAL A 47 -10.93 10.60 -22.38
N PHE A 48 -12.26 10.53 -22.39
CA PHE A 48 -13.16 11.62 -21.99
C PHE A 48 -13.90 11.21 -20.73
N ILE A 49 -13.90 12.08 -19.75
CA ILE A 49 -14.55 11.86 -18.46
C ILE A 49 -15.76 12.77 -18.34
N GLU A 50 -16.94 12.17 -18.18
CA GLU A 50 -18.20 12.91 -18.02
C GLU A 50 -18.36 13.36 -16.58
N VAL A 51 -18.52 14.67 -16.36
CA VAL A 51 -18.76 15.27 -15.05
C VAL A 51 -20.23 15.64 -14.96
N PHE A 52 -20.92 15.12 -13.92
CA PHE A 52 -22.33 15.41 -13.69
C PHE A 52 -22.51 16.59 -12.73
N GLU A 53 -23.65 17.27 -12.81
CA GLU A 53 -23.94 18.43 -11.93
C GLU A 53 -24.04 18.03 -10.45
N ASP A 54 -24.57 16.85 -10.18
CA ASP A 54 -24.74 16.26 -8.85
C ASP A 54 -23.48 15.64 -8.26
N ASP A 55 -22.37 15.58 -9.01
CA ASP A 55 -21.10 15.11 -8.50
C ASP A 55 -20.61 15.97 -7.33
N SER A 56 -20.15 15.32 -6.27
CA SER A 56 -19.53 16.01 -5.15
C SER A 56 -18.26 16.77 -5.60
N PRO A 57 -17.83 17.82 -4.89
CA PRO A 57 -16.60 18.55 -5.22
C PRO A 57 -15.37 17.64 -5.30
N MET A 58 -15.29 16.62 -4.42
CA MET A 58 -14.23 15.63 -4.43
C MET A 58 -14.28 14.76 -5.70
N THR A 59 -15.48 14.32 -6.10
CA THR A 59 -15.69 13.52 -7.31
C THR A 59 -15.31 14.29 -8.57
N LYS A 60 -15.67 15.56 -8.65
CA LYS A 60 -15.30 16.46 -9.75
C LYS A 60 -13.78 16.57 -9.88
N ASN A 61 -13.08 16.81 -8.78
CA ASN A 61 -11.61 16.87 -8.76
C ASN A 61 -10.94 15.55 -9.20
N ILE A 62 -11.49 14.40 -8.77
CA ILE A 62 -10.99 13.09 -9.19
C ILE A 62 -11.21 12.87 -10.69
N LYS A 63 -12.40 13.20 -11.20
CA LYS A 63 -12.73 13.09 -12.63
C LYS A 63 -11.84 14.00 -13.48
N GLU A 64 -11.59 15.23 -13.05
CA GLU A 64 -10.66 16.15 -13.70
C GLU A 64 -9.23 15.59 -13.73
N PHE A 65 -8.75 15.05 -12.62
CA PHE A 65 -7.46 14.38 -12.55
C PHE A 65 -7.38 13.20 -13.52
N MET A 66 -8.41 12.35 -13.58
CA MET A 66 -8.48 11.23 -14.50
C MET A 66 -8.41 11.69 -15.96
N ALA A 67 -9.13 12.78 -16.33
CA ALA A 67 -9.13 13.34 -17.68
C ALA A 67 -7.74 13.88 -18.07
N ILE A 68 -7.08 14.63 -17.17
CA ILE A 68 -5.74 15.20 -17.41
C ILE A 68 -4.69 14.12 -17.68
N TYR A 69 -4.73 13.03 -16.88
CA TYR A 69 -3.75 11.95 -16.97
C TYR A 69 -4.19 10.77 -17.83
N GLN A 70 -5.31 10.89 -18.55
CA GLN A 70 -5.87 9.83 -19.40
C GLN A 70 -6.07 8.50 -18.66
N ILE A 71 -6.55 8.61 -17.41
CA ILE A 71 -6.80 7.45 -16.53
C ILE A 71 -8.21 6.94 -16.81
N VAL A 72 -8.31 5.67 -17.11
CA VAL A 72 -9.57 4.98 -17.42
C VAL A 72 -10.27 4.54 -16.14
N ASP A 73 -9.50 4.05 -15.17
CA ASP A 73 -10.04 3.55 -13.92
C ASP A 73 -9.05 3.67 -12.77
N ILE A 74 -9.58 3.86 -11.56
CA ILE A 74 -8.82 3.92 -10.32
C ILE A 74 -9.28 2.77 -9.43
N LEU A 75 -8.46 1.73 -9.35
CA LEU A 75 -8.71 0.58 -8.51
C LEU A 75 -8.06 0.77 -7.14
N MET A 76 -8.83 0.56 -6.08
CA MET A 76 -8.34 0.67 -4.72
C MET A 76 -8.74 -0.58 -3.91
N ARG A 77 -7.75 -1.21 -3.30
CA ARG A 77 -7.98 -2.34 -2.41
C ARG A 77 -7.12 -2.27 -1.16
N MET A 78 -7.60 -2.83 -0.07
CA MET A 78 -6.79 -3.03 1.13
C MET A 78 -5.67 -4.05 0.88
N LEU A 79 -4.53 -3.85 1.52
CA LEU A 79 -3.46 -4.85 1.54
C LEU A 79 -3.92 -6.12 2.26
N LYS A 80 -3.57 -7.26 1.67
CA LYS A 80 -3.82 -8.59 2.26
C LYS A 80 -2.84 -8.86 3.40
N ILE A 81 -3.19 -9.75 4.31
CA ILE A 81 -2.31 -10.14 5.43
C ILE A 81 -0.96 -10.65 4.95
N LEU A 82 -0.95 -11.43 3.87
CA LEU A 82 0.30 -11.92 3.28
C LEU A 82 1.21 -10.77 2.81
N GLU A 83 0.64 -9.79 2.14
CA GLU A 83 1.37 -8.59 1.70
C GLU A 83 1.91 -7.78 2.88
N LEU A 84 1.11 -7.63 3.94
CA LEU A 84 1.54 -6.98 5.17
C LEU A 84 2.68 -7.74 5.88
N LYS A 85 2.63 -9.08 5.89
CA LYS A 85 3.73 -9.91 6.40
C LYS A 85 5.03 -9.67 5.63
N LEU A 86 4.96 -9.71 4.29
CA LEU A 86 6.12 -9.48 3.43
C LEU A 86 6.73 -8.09 3.63
N ILE A 87 5.91 -7.05 3.75
CA ILE A 87 6.36 -5.68 4.04
C ILE A 87 7.12 -5.62 5.37
N MET A 88 6.68 -6.37 6.37
CA MET A 88 7.33 -6.44 7.69
C MET A 88 8.50 -7.43 7.76
N GLY A 89 8.87 -8.04 6.62
CA GLY A 89 9.99 -8.97 6.53
C GLY A 89 9.74 -10.33 7.17
N PHE A 90 8.49 -10.69 7.47
CA PHE A 90 8.16 -12.03 7.97
C PHE A 90 8.33 -13.08 6.87
N PRO A 91 8.83 -14.28 7.21
CA PRO A 91 8.85 -15.41 6.29
C PRO A 91 7.44 -15.77 5.80
N GLU A 92 7.34 -16.32 4.59
CA GLU A 92 6.05 -16.70 4.00
C GLU A 92 5.32 -17.77 4.84
N ASP A 93 6.05 -18.70 5.39
CA ASP A 93 5.57 -19.80 6.24
C ASP A 93 5.23 -19.37 7.68
N TYR A 94 5.53 -18.12 8.06
CA TYR A 94 5.19 -17.63 9.39
C TYR A 94 3.68 -17.60 9.61
N MET A 95 3.20 -18.40 10.55
CA MET A 95 1.77 -18.55 10.83
C MET A 95 1.31 -17.55 11.90
N LEU A 96 0.32 -16.72 11.53
CA LEU A 96 -0.41 -15.86 12.47
C LEU A 96 -1.73 -16.54 12.82
N ILE A 97 -1.98 -16.74 14.11
CA ILE A 97 -3.21 -17.37 14.63
C ILE A 97 -4.20 -16.26 15.03
N GLY A 98 -5.48 -16.49 14.81
CA GLY A 98 -6.55 -15.56 15.18
C GLY A 98 -7.32 -15.02 13.97
N THR A 99 -8.24 -14.11 14.23
CA THR A 99 -9.05 -13.45 13.19
C THR A 99 -8.18 -12.54 12.32
N GLN A 100 -8.68 -12.16 11.15
CA GLN A 100 -7.98 -11.22 10.26
C GLN A 100 -7.67 -9.88 10.97
N ALA A 101 -8.55 -9.43 11.86
CA ALA A 101 -8.34 -8.22 12.64
C ALA A 101 -7.18 -8.40 13.64
N ASP A 102 -7.13 -9.55 14.31
CA ASP A 102 -6.04 -9.88 15.25
C ASP A 102 -4.71 -9.99 14.53
N GLN A 103 -4.67 -10.68 13.40
CA GLN A 103 -3.46 -10.81 12.58
C GLN A 103 -2.94 -9.45 12.12
N LYS A 104 -3.80 -8.55 11.65
CA LYS A 104 -3.43 -7.17 11.31
C LYS A 104 -2.87 -6.41 12.50
N LYS A 105 -3.49 -6.59 13.69
CA LYS A 105 -3.03 -5.98 14.94
C LYS A 105 -1.65 -6.50 15.35
N PHE A 106 -1.39 -7.79 15.23
CA PHE A 106 -0.09 -8.39 15.53
C PHE A 106 1.00 -7.88 14.61
N ILE A 107 0.73 -7.82 13.29
CA ILE A 107 1.66 -7.26 12.30
C ILE A 107 1.96 -5.79 12.61
N GLY A 108 0.94 -4.99 12.92
CA GLY A 108 1.13 -3.56 13.22
C GLY A 108 1.85 -3.28 14.55
N ASN A 109 1.85 -4.23 15.49
CA ASN A 109 2.61 -4.15 16.75
C ASN A 109 4.03 -4.70 16.61
N ALA A 110 4.34 -5.44 15.55
CA ALA A 110 5.65 -6.01 15.34
C ALA A 110 6.66 -4.95 14.92
N VAL A 111 7.92 -5.19 15.24
CA VAL A 111 9.04 -4.47 14.65
C VAL A 111 9.41 -5.16 13.34
N GLU A 112 9.71 -4.38 12.29
CA GLU A 112 10.16 -4.93 11.01
C GLU A 112 11.43 -5.78 11.23
N VAL A 113 11.43 -7.00 10.68
CA VAL A 113 12.43 -8.04 10.98
C VAL A 113 13.85 -7.61 10.61
N ASN A 114 14.04 -6.98 9.45
CA ASN A 114 15.37 -6.53 9.02
C ASN A 114 15.88 -5.36 9.86
N MET A 115 15.00 -4.45 10.25
CA MET A 115 15.33 -3.35 11.16
C MET A 115 15.77 -3.90 12.52
N ALA A 116 15.02 -4.83 13.09
CA ALA A 116 15.37 -5.47 14.35
C ALA A 116 16.74 -6.16 14.27
N ARG A 117 17.00 -6.88 13.18
CA ARG A 117 18.30 -7.54 12.95
C ARG A 117 19.44 -6.54 12.92
N VAL A 118 19.33 -5.48 12.12
CA VAL A 118 20.38 -4.45 11.99
C VAL A 118 20.68 -3.77 13.34
N LEU A 119 19.63 -3.46 14.11
CA LEU A 119 19.79 -2.88 15.44
C LEU A 119 20.49 -3.84 16.40
N CYS A 120 20.08 -5.12 16.44
CA CYS A 120 20.72 -6.13 17.28
C CYS A 120 22.19 -6.36 16.90
N GLU A 121 22.50 -6.40 15.62
CA GLU A 121 23.88 -6.51 15.14
C GLU A 121 24.73 -5.32 15.55
N ALA A 122 24.20 -4.09 15.41
CA ALA A 122 24.90 -2.88 15.81
C ALA A 122 25.19 -2.84 17.33
N VAL A 123 24.19 -3.16 18.14
CA VAL A 123 24.34 -3.26 19.61
C VAL A 123 25.34 -4.35 19.99
N SER A 124 25.24 -5.53 19.39
CA SER A 124 26.16 -6.65 19.65
C SER A 124 27.61 -6.31 19.29
N ARG A 125 27.82 -5.61 18.19
CA ARG A 125 29.14 -5.12 17.78
C ARG A 125 29.71 -4.16 18.84
N LYS A 126 28.91 -3.20 19.26
CA LYS A 126 29.35 -2.22 20.28
C LYS A 126 29.67 -2.86 21.62
N LEU A 127 28.87 -3.81 22.06
CA LEU A 127 29.14 -4.57 23.29
C LEU A 127 30.43 -5.39 23.22
N ARG A 128 30.74 -5.99 22.06
CA ARG A 128 32.00 -6.72 21.85
C ARG A 128 33.21 -5.78 21.90
N GLU A 129 33.12 -4.57 21.32
CA GLU A 129 34.16 -3.56 21.41
C GLU A 129 34.42 -3.14 22.84
N LEU A 130 33.37 -2.82 23.61
CA LEU A 130 33.49 -2.42 25.00
C LEU A 130 34.12 -3.52 25.89
N ARG A 131 33.78 -4.78 25.68
CA ARG A 131 34.39 -5.91 26.39
C ARG A 131 35.87 -6.07 26.10
N LYS A 132 36.34 -5.79 24.87
CA LYS A 132 37.75 -5.83 24.49
C LYS A 132 38.58 -4.71 25.15
N VAL A 133 37.95 -3.58 25.43
CA VAL A 133 38.61 -2.45 26.10
C VAL A 133 38.69 -2.63 27.63
N ALA A 134 37.75 -3.43 28.19
CA ALA A 134 37.68 -3.71 29.63
C ALA A 134 38.50 -4.95 30.09
N ALA A 135 39.08 -5.67 29.15
CA ALA A 135 39.95 -6.82 29.40
C ALA A 135 41.43 -6.46 29.20
#